data_91fd1f0cb34d83df9dfc2327d3593a59
#
_entry.id   91fd1f0cb34d83df9dfc2327d3593a59
#
_cell.length_a   1.000
_cell.length_b   1.000
_cell.length_c   1.000
_cell.angle_alpha   90.00
_cell.angle_beta   90.00
_cell.angle_gamma   90.00
#
_symmetry.space_group_name_H-M   'P 1'
#
loop_
_entity.id
_entity.type
_entity.pdbx_description
1 polymer ?
#
loop_
_entity_poly.entity_id
_entity_poly.type
_entity_poly.pdbx_seq_one_letter_code
_entity_poly.pdbx_strand_id
1 'polypeptide(L)'
;MLAGQAPPGAAGCGRLLAAALRPLLCGLSPCWVAGRQCRGLRVAEAATEEAQVVQREKRGGVPVRRYIACPRLARTVQQCLQRGAGPQPLLLEFAPGPGILTQTLLNAGIRVVALESNLAYLPNLQSLENSLDGQLKVIYGDFCRLDPLVTGTLKPPAVCSEKLFETMGVAAVPWRADVPLRIFGIMPHTLERNRLWRLLFGLYECNSIYKYGRVELNLFISEKEYMVLRAKPGETWAYQPLTVLAQIGCEIELLHKVSVLYQLIWPNAMDWLPNDHLCLVRLTPQQNLFTGGLKPTNATTFIFMVKQCLAKPTSRLTLEIPENAAMRDLYPEDYRRLFEALQNSSTFTETWFYDEVLETVRTINL
;
A
#
# COMPACT_ATOMS: atom_id res chain seq x y z
N MET A 1 -35.05 26.32 -39.12
CA MET A 1 -33.74 26.14 -39.75
C MET A 1 -32.74 26.98 -38.99
N LEU A 2 -32.03 26.40 -38.05
CA LEU A 2 -30.76 26.91 -37.47
C LEU A 2 -30.02 25.69 -36.98
N ALA A 3 -29.04 25.30 -37.75
CA ALA A 3 -28.11 24.21 -37.43
C ALA A 3 -27.14 24.69 -36.36
N GLY A 4 -27.20 24.08 -35.19
CA GLY A 4 -26.23 24.25 -34.14
C GLY A 4 -24.95 23.49 -34.50
N GLN A 5 -23.87 24.21 -34.70
CA GLN A 5 -22.52 23.67 -34.84
C GLN A 5 -22.02 23.16 -33.50
N ALA A 6 -21.59 21.91 -33.44
CA ALA A 6 -20.88 21.32 -32.32
C ALA A 6 -19.45 21.92 -32.23
N PRO A 7 -18.89 22.14 -31.06
CA PRO A 7 -17.53 22.66 -30.93
C PRO A 7 -16.48 21.63 -31.40
N PRO A 8 -15.45 22.02 -32.12
CA PRO A 8 -14.36 21.13 -32.58
C PRO A 8 -13.34 20.97 -31.45
N GLY A 9 -13.51 20.02 -30.56
CA GLY A 9 -12.60 19.90 -29.41
C GLY A 9 -12.09 18.47 -29.12
N ALA A 10 -12.87 17.45 -29.42
CA ALA A 10 -12.55 16.09 -28.93
C ALA A 10 -11.59 15.31 -29.85
N ALA A 11 -11.55 15.61 -31.14
CA ALA A 11 -10.73 14.84 -32.08
C ALA A 11 -9.24 15.24 -32.11
N GLY A 12 -8.91 16.46 -31.65
CA GLY A 12 -7.53 16.96 -31.63
C GLY A 12 -6.70 16.43 -30.46
N CYS A 13 -7.33 16.19 -29.32
CA CYS A 13 -6.65 15.78 -28.12
C CYS A 13 -6.11 14.33 -28.21
N GLY A 14 -6.86 13.42 -28.81
CA GLY A 14 -6.42 12.03 -29.00
C GLY A 14 -5.20 11.88 -29.94
N ARG A 15 -5.12 12.72 -30.98
CA ARG A 15 -3.99 12.70 -31.92
C ARG A 15 -2.72 13.32 -31.32
N LEU A 16 -2.84 14.35 -30.49
CA LEU A 16 -1.72 14.97 -29.80
C LEU A 16 -1.14 14.05 -28.73
N LEU A 17 -1.98 13.28 -28.04
CA LEU A 17 -1.55 12.27 -27.09
C LEU A 17 -0.75 11.13 -27.73
N ALA A 18 -1.24 10.60 -28.85
CA ALA A 18 -0.53 9.57 -29.61
C ALA A 18 0.82 10.08 -30.12
N ALA A 19 0.90 11.37 -30.54
CA ALA A 19 2.13 11.98 -30.96
C ALA A 19 3.09 12.28 -29.80
N ALA A 20 2.56 12.66 -28.64
CA ALA A 20 3.37 12.97 -27.45
C ALA A 20 3.95 11.72 -26.78
N LEU A 21 3.26 10.60 -26.87
CA LEU A 21 3.70 9.32 -26.30
C LEU A 21 4.67 8.57 -27.23
N ARG A 22 4.69 8.86 -28.54
CA ARG A 22 5.66 8.26 -29.45
C ARG A 22 7.11 8.38 -28.94
N PRO A 23 7.61 9.51 -28.42
CA PRO A 23 8.95 9.59 -27.83
C PRO A 23 9.11 8.77 -26.57
N LEU A 24 8.05 8.62 -25.75
CA LEU A 24 8.06 7.77 -24.56
C LEU A 24 8.15 6.29 -24.91
N LEU A 25 7.51 5.89 -25.99
CA LEU A 25 7.47 4.52 -26.48
C LEU A 25 8.69 4.20 -27.36
N CYS A 26 9.09 5.14 -28.25
CA CYS A 26 10.26 4.97 -29.15
C CYS A 26 11.62 5.09 -28.45
N GLY A 27 11.69 5.66 -27.26
CA GLY A 27 12.93 5.74 -26.47
C GLY A 27 13.33 4.43 -25.82
N LEU A 28 12.49 3.41 -25.89
CA LEU A 28 12.76 2.04 -25.48
C LEU A 28 13.11 1.21 -26.73
N SER A 29 14.27 1.50 -27.33
CA SER A 29 14.78 0.76 -28.49
C SER A 29 14.94 -0.74 -28.20
N PRO A 30 14.78 -1.64 -29.19
CA PRO A 30 14.96 -3.10 -29.03
C PRO A 30 16.33 -3.55 -28.50
N CYS A 31 17.29 -2.64 -28.41
CA CYS A 31 18.61 -2.92 -27.81
C CYS A 31 18.58 -3.29 -26.32
N TRP A 32 17.42 -3.32 -25.68
CA TRP A 32 17.29 -3.72 -24.29
C TRP A 32 17.24 -5.24 -24.08
N VAL A 33 17.09 -6.02 -25.16
CA VAL A 33 17.05 -7.49 -25.10
C VAL A 33 18.45 -8.12 -25.10
N ALA A 34 19.48 -7.36 -25.47
CA ALA A 34 20.87 -7.88 -25.49
C ALA A 34 21.68 -7.35 -24.29
N GLY A 35 21.64 -8.04 -23.18
CA GLY A 35 22.78 -8.14 -22.25
C GLY A 35 23.07 -6.99 -21.32
N ARG A 36 22.15 -6.06 -21.04
CA ARG A 36 22.26 -5.20 -19.85
C ARG A 36 21.20 -5.56 -18.83
N GLN A 37 21.65 -6.09 -17.71
CA GLN A 37 20.86 -6.23 -16.51
C GLN A 37 20.10 -4.93 -16.23
N CYS A 38 18.81 -4.96 -16.52
CA CYS A 38 17.92 -3.85 -16.24
C CYS A 38 17.90 -3.60 -14.74
N ARG A 39 18.37 -2.43 -14.31
CA ARG A 39 18.14 -1.91 -12.94
C ARG A 39 16.65 -1.73 -12.62
N GLY A 40 15.75 -2.25 -13.42
CA GLY A 40 14.30 -2.21 -13.25
C GLY A 40 13.75 -3.24 -12.28
N LEU A 41 14.52 -4.21 -11.89
CA LEU A 41 14.07 -5.33 -11.06
C LEU A 41 14.56 -5.24 -9.62
N ARG A 42 14.34 -4.12 -8.94
CA ARG A 42 14.32 -4.14 -7.47
C ARG A 42 13.19 -5.00 -6.88
N VAL A 43 12.28 -5.48 -7.70
CA VAL A 43 11.26 -6.46 -7.24
C VAL A 43 11.87 -7.86 -7.17
N ALA A 44 12.77 -8.22 -8.09
CA ALA A 44 13.53 -9.48 -7.97
C ALA A 44 14.60 -9.38 -6.88
N GLU A 45 15.20 -8.19 -6.68
CA GLU A 45 16.07 -7.91 -5.54
C GLU A 45 15.27 -7.98 -4.22
N ALA A 46 14.01 -7.51 -4.20
CA ALA A 46 13.15 -7.61 -3.04
C ALA A 46 12.78 -9.07 -2.71
N ALA A 47 12.49 -9.89 -3.72
CA ALA A 47 12.26 -11.33 -3.51
C ALA A 47 13.54 -12.06 -3.06
N THR A 48 14.71 -11.63 -3.55
CA THR A 48 16.01 -12.14 -3.07
C THR A 48 16.37 -11.60 -1.68
N GLU A 49 16.01 -10.36 -1.36
CA GLU A 49 16.15 -9.81 -0.01
C GLU A 49 15.21 -10.48 0.98
N GLU A 50 13.96 -10.75 0.62
CA GLU A 50 13.04 -11.56 1.45
C GLU A 50 13.60 -12.97 1.69
N ALA A 51 14.14 -13.62 0.66
CA ALA A 51 14.79 -14.92 0.79
C ALA A 51 16.06 -14.84 1.67
N GLN A 52 16.83 -13.76 1.59
CA GLN A 52 18.00 -13.54 2.44
C GLN A 52 17.63 -13.18 3.87
N VAL A 53 16.56 -12.43 4.10
CA VAL A 53 16.02 -12.14 5.44
C VAL A 53 15.49 -13.43 6.07
N VAL A 54 14.77 -14.25 5.31
CA VAL A 54 14.32 -15.59 5.76
C VAL A 54 15.51 -16.51 6.05
N GLN A 55 16.60 -16.42 5.27
CA GLN A 55 17.83 -17.18 5.55
C GLN A 55 18.61 -16.63 6.76
N ARG A 56 18.58 -15.30 7.01
CA ARG A 56 19.14 -14.71 8.23
C ARG A 56 18.33 -15.09 9.47
N GLU A 57 17.01 -15.12 9.37
CA GLU A 57 16.13 -15.64 10.44
C GLU A 57 16.46 -17.10 10.79
N LYS A 58 16.81 -17.92 9.78
CA LYS A 58 17.27 -19.32 9.97
C LYS A 58 18.64 -19.44 10.64
N ARG A 59 19.45 -18.36 10.65
CA ARG A 59 20.77 -18.34 11.30
C ARG A 59 20.75 -17.85 12.76
N GLY A 60 19.58 -17.83 13.42
CA GLY A 60 19.45 -17.61 14.85
C GLY A 60 19.36 -16.14 15.28
N GLY A 61 19.22 -15.21 14.36
CA GLY A 61 18.86 -13.83 14.69
C GLY A 61 17.37 -13.73 15.00
N VAL A 62 17.00 -13.44 16.24
CA VAL A 62 15.59 -13.14 16.61
C VAL A 62 15.17 -11.89 15.85
N PRO A 63 14.11 -11.94 15.01
CA PRO A 63 13.65 -10.75 14.30
C PRO A 63 13.24 -9.69 15.32
N VAL A 64 13.76 -8.48 15.14
CA VAL A 64 13.44 -7.36 16.02
C VAL A 64 11.99 -6.95 15.79
N ARG A 65 11.11 -7.35 16.69
CA ARG A 65 9.68 -7.05 16.61
C ARG A 65 9.38 -5.80 17.43
N ARG A 66 8.52 -4.96 16.86
CA ARG A 66 8.08 -3.71 17.49
C ARG A 66 6.66 -3.88 17.99
N TYR A 67 6.38 -3.48 19.20
CA TYR A 67 5.05 -3.41 19.79
C TYR A 67 4.94 -2.25 20.77
N ILE A 68 3.73 -1.85 21.12
CA ILE A 68 3.52 -0.76 22.09
C ILE A 68 3.64 -1.30 23.50
N ALA A 69 4.63 -0.77 24.25
CA ALA A 69 4.85 -1.12 25.63
C ALA A 69 4.45 -0.02 26.62
N CYS A 70 4.39 1.23 26.15
CA CYS A 70 4.07 2.36 27.01
C CYS A 70 2.55 2.58 27.11
N PRO A 71 1.94 2.52 28.31
CA PRO A 71 0.50 2.75 28.48
C PRO A 71 0.05 4.17 28.08
N ARG A 72 0.94 5.18 28.15
CA ARG A 72 0.63 6.53 27.67
C ARG A 72 0.47 6.56 26.15
N LEU A 73 1.41 5.91 25.43
CA LEU A 73 1.30 5.80 23.98
C LEU A 73 0.08 5.00 23.58
N ALA A 74 -0.21 3.88 24.26
CA ALA A 74 -1.41 3.09 24.02
C ALA A 74 -2.69 3.93 24.11
N ARG A 75 -2.83 4.78 25.13
CA ARG A 75 -3.96 5.72 25.27
C ARG A 75 -3.99 6.75 24.16
N THR A 76 -2.85 7.31 23.76
CA THR A 76 -2.78 8.25 22.65
C THR A 76 -3.24 7.59 21.34
N VAL A 77 -2.76 6.40 21.05
CA VAL A 77 -3.15 5.61 19.87
C VAL A 77 -4.65 5.31 19.89
N GLN A 78 -5.17 4.84 21.02
CA GLN A 78 -6.61 4.57 21.19
C GLN A 78 -7.44 5.82 20.89
N GLN A 79 -7.05 7.00 21.42
CA GLN A 79 -7.73 8.27 21.14
C GLN A 79 -7.66 8.65 19.65
N CYS A 80 -6.51 8.43 19.00
CA CYS A 80 -6.36 8.67 17.57
C CYS A 80 -7.25 7.75 16.72
N LEU A 81 -7.35 6.47 17.09
CA LEU A 81 -8.18 5.49 16.39
C LEU A 81 -9.69 5.76 16.56
N GLN A 82 -10.10 6.36 17.68
CA GLN A 82 -11.51 6.70 17.93
C GLN A 82 -11.95 8.04 17.30
N ARG A 83 -11.03 8.85 16.78
CA ARG A 83 -11.40 10.09 16.10
C ARG A 83 -12.21 9.79 14.84
N GLY A 84 -13.42 10.29 14.79
CA GLY A 84 -14.37 10.15 13.69
C GLY A 84 -15.80 9.96 14.22
N ALA A 85 -16.78 10.59 13.57
CA ALA A 85 -18.19 10.43 13.91
C ALA A 85 -18.71 9.15 13.24
N GLY A 86 -19.29 8.25 14.01
CA GLY A 86 -19.96 7.05 13.49
C GLY A 86 -19.71 5.79 14.31
N PRO A 87 -20.42 4.70 13.99
CA PRO A 87 -20.20 3.41 14.64
C PRO A 87 -18.75 2.97 14.41
N GLN A 88 -18.10 2.50 15.48
CA GLN A 88 -16.72 2.04 15.39
C GLN A 88 -16.69 0.68 14.66
N PRO A 89 -16.03 0.58 13.50
CA PRO A 89 -15.85 -0.71 12.84
C PRO A 89 -14.97 -1.62 13.69
N LEU A 90 -15.03 -2.92 13.42
CA LEU A 90 -14.12 -3.89 14.01
C LEU A 90 -12.66 -3.46 13.77
N LEU A 91 -11.80 -3.64 14.77
CA LEU A 91 -10.38 -3.35 14.67
C LEU A 91 -9.56 -4.64 14.64
N LEU A 92 -8.77 -4.81 13.59
CA LEU A 92 -7.72 -5.83 13.52
C LEU A 92 -6.40 -5.21 13.98
N GLU A 93 -5.86 -5.66 15.10
CA GLU A 93 -4.52 -5.32 15.59
C GLU A 93 -3.53 -6.42 15.19
N PHE A 94 -2.52 -6.11 14.37
CA PHE A 94 -1.48 -7.08 14.06
C PHE A 94 -0.21 -6.85 14.86
N ALA A 95 0.43 -7.95 15.27
CA ALA A 95 1.61 -7.98 16.13
C ALA A 95 1.43 -7.20 17.44
N PRO A 96 0.35 -7.47 18.23
CA PRO A 96 0.07 -6.76 19.49
C PRO A 96 1.15 -6.95 20.55
N GLY A 97 2.00 -7.98 20.44
CA GLY A 97 2.98 -8.33 21.42
C GLY A 97 2.34 -8.73 22.76
N PRO A 98 2.76 -8.13 23.91
CA PRO A 98 2.18 -8.46 25.22
C PRO A 98 0.75 -7.95 25.44
N GLY A 99 0.14 -7.22 24.47
CA GLY A 99 -1.26 -6.82 24.50
C GLY A 99 -1.57 -5.52 25.28
N ILE A 100 -0.61 -4.64 25.50
CA ILE A 100 -0.83 -3.37 26.24
C ILE A 100 -1.81 -2.45 25.50
N LEU A 101 -1.66 -2.33 24.18
CA LEU A 101 -2.63 -1.58 23.38
C LEU A 101 -3.95 -2.33 23.29
N THR A 102 -3.91 -3.64 23.05
CA THR A 102 -5.11 -4.50 23.02
C THR A 102 -5.98 -4.25 24.25
N GLN A 103 -5.39 -4.34 25.44
CA GLN A 103 -6.11 -4.07 26.71
C GLN A 103 -6.68 -2.65 26.78
N THR A 104 -5.92 -1.65 26.29
CA THR A 104 -6.37 -0.26 26.30
C THR A 104 -7.56 -0.06 25.37
N LEU A 105 -7.58 -0.72 24.21
CA LEU A 105 -8.67 -0.69 23.24
C LEU A 105 -9.93 -1.37 23.80
N LEU A 106 -9.76 -2.54 24.41
CA LEU A 106 -10.85 -3.29 25.05
C LEU A 106 -11.51 -2.50 26.19
N ASN A 107 -10.70 -1.86 27.04
CA ASN A 107 -11.18 -1.00 28.11
C ASN A 107 -11.97 0.22 27.58
N ALA A 108 -11.71 0.64 26.34
CA ALA A 108 -12.46 1.69 25.66
C ALA A 108 -13.71 1.18 24.92
N GLY A 109 -14.08 -0.09 25.09
CA GLY A 109 -15.25 -0.71 24.46
C GLY A 109 -15.07 -1.09 22.99
N ILE A 110 -13.84 -1.05 22.46
CA ILE A 110 -13.56 -1.42 21.08
C ILE A 110 -13.48 -2.94 20.95
N ARG A 111 -14.16 -3.49 19.94
CA ARG A 111 -14.00 -4.89 19.56
C ARG A 111 -12.72 -5.08 18.78
N VAL A 112 -11.87 -6.00 19.24
CA VAL A 112 -10.54 -6.23 18.68
C VAL A 112 -10.36 -7.66 18.20
N VAL A 113 -9.72 -7.82 17.04
CA VAL A 113 -9.12 -9.08 16.62
C VAL A 113 -7.61 -8.90 16.67
N ALA A 114 -6.94 -9.70 17.51
CA ALA A 114 -5.50 -9.70 17.68
C ALA A 114 -4.86 -10.77 16.80
N LEU A 115 -4.09 -10.34 15.80
CA LEU A 115 -3.35 -11.22 14.89
C LEU A 115 -1.88 -11.28 15.34
N GLU A 116 -1.48 -12.33 16.06
CA GLU A 116 -0.13 -12.47 16.62
C GLU A 116 0.61 -13.64 16.00
N SER A 117 1.85 -13.40 15.61
CA SER A 117 2.71 -14.40 14.99
C SER A 117 3.80 -14.93 15.92
N ASN A 118 3.97 -14.33 17.10
CA ASN A 118 4.90 -14.81 18.12
C ASN A 118 4.19 -15.71 19.12
N LEU A 119 4.55 -16.98 19.10
CA LEU A 119 3.99 -18.00 20.02
C LEU A 119 4.16 -17.62 21.51
N ALA A 120 5.18 -16.83 21.85
CA ALA A 120 5.44 -16.44 23.24
C ALA A 120 4.36 -15.49 23.81
N TYR A 121 3.66 -14.72 22.97
CA TYR A 121 2.63 -13.79 23.41
C TYR A 121 1.20 -14.38 23.34
N LEU A 122 1.01 -15.46 22.58
CA LEU A 122 -0.30 -16.06 22.40
C LEU A 122 -0.98 -16.51 23.72
N PRO A 123 -0.28 -17.17 24.66
CA PRO A 123 -0.94 -17.61 25.90
C PRO A 123 -1.57 -16.45 26.70
N ASN A 124 -0.87 -15.31 26.78
CA ASN A 124 -1.36 -14.14 27.50
C ASN A 124 -2.58 -13.52 26.79
N LEU A 125 -2.53 -13.39 25.47
CA LEU A 125 -3.64 -12.87 24.67
C LEU A 125 -4.87 -13.80 24.72
N GLN A 126 -4.66 -15.11 24.67
CA GLN A 126 -5.72 -16.11 24.78
C GLN A 126 -6.36 -16.12 26.18
N SER A 127 -5.55 -15.94 27.24
CA SER A 127 -6.07 -15.77 28.60
C SER A 127 -6.97 -14.54 28.70
N LEU A 128 -6.57 -13.43 28.03
CA LEU A 128 -7.36 -12.21 27.96
C LEU A 128 -8.66 -12.44 27.16
N GLU A 129 -8.60 -13.13 26.02
CA GLU A 129 -9.77 -13.51 25.22
C GLU A 129 -10.79 -14.30 26.07
N ASN A 130 -10.34 -15.30 26.82
CA ASN A 130 -11.19 -16.14 27.64
C ASN A 130 -11.87 -15.38 28.79
N SER A 131 -11.31 -14.24 29.20
CA SER A 131 -11.87 -13.38 30.26
C SER A 131 -12.90 -12.37 29.76
N LEU A 132 -13.06 -12.24 28.43
CA LEU A 132 -13.88 -11.22 27.78
C LEU A 132 -14.88 -11.87 26.82
N ASP A 133 -16.16 -11.65 27.06
CA ASP A 133 -17.24 -12.26 26.29
C ASP A 133 -17.32 -11.69 24.86
N GLY A 134 -16.55 -12.29 23.94
CA GLY A 134 -16.58 -11.97 22.50
C GLY A 134 -16.03 -10.59 22.09
N GLN A 135 -15.48 -9.81 23.02
CA GLN A 135 -14.89 -8.51 22.69
C GLN A 135 -13.51 -8.61 22.08
N LEU A 136 -12.75 -9.66 22.40
CA LEU A 136 -11.46 -9.99 21.83
C LEU A 136 -11.53 -11.33 21.10
N LYS A 137 -10.85 -11.41 19.94
CA LYS A 137 -10.55 -12.67 19.26
C LYS A 137 -9.08 -12.73 18.95
N VAL A 138 -8.42 -13.83 19.28
CA VAL A 138 -6.98 -14.04 19.07
C VAL A 138 -6.78 -15.02 17.93
N ILE A 139 -5.97 -14.63 16.94
CA ILE A 139 -5.65 -15.45 15.78
C ILE A 139 -4.13 -15.58 15.65
N TYR A 140 -3.64 -16.80 15.46
CA TYR A 140 -2.23 -17.03 15.15
C TYR A 140 -1.97 -16.73 13.67
N GLY A 141 -1.15 -15.72 13.39
CA GLY A 141 -0.82 -15.35 12.02
C GLY A 141 0.05 -14.10 11.92
N ASP A 142 0.58 -13.86 10.73
CA ASP A 142 1.43 -12.71 10.40
C ASP A 142 0.79 -11.89 9.27
N PHE A 143 0.39 -10.67 9.58
CA PHE A 143 -0.17 -9.75 8.59
C PHE A 143 0.77 -9.48 7.41
N CYS A 144 2.07 -9.48 7.65
CA CYS A 144 3.06 -9.29 6.61
C CYS A 144 3.22 -10.51 5.69
N ARG A 145 2.66 -11.66 6.09
CA ARG A 145 2.59 -12.90 5.31
C ARG A 145 1.16 -13.27 4.90
N LEU A 146 0.31 -12.24 4.75
CA LEU A 146 -1.04 -12.41 4.24
C LEU A 146 -0.99 -12.72 2.74
N ASP A 147 -1.75 -13.73 2.29
CA ASP A 147 -1.85 -14.16 0.89
C ASP A 147 -0.47 -14.30 0.18
N PRO A 148 0.45 -15.11 0.69
CA PRO A 148 1.73 -15.30 0.02
C PRO A 148 1.53 -16.01 -1.32
N LEU A 149 2.28 -15.61 -2.33
CA LEU A 149 2.33 -16.28 -3.64
C LEU A 149 3.08 -17.61 -3.52
N VAL A 150 2.43 -18.61 -2.96
CA VAL A 150 3.02 -19.95 -2.77
C VAL A 150 2.09 -21.00 -3.36
N THR A 151 2.64 -21.89 -4.18
CA THR A 151 1.92 -23.09 -4.65
C THR A 151 1.92 -24.13 -3.52
N GLY A 152 0.74 -24.40 -2.96
CA GLY A 152 0.54 -25.43 -1.93
C GLY A 152 -0.14 -24.95 -0.65
N THR A 153 -0.15 -25.80 0.36
CA THR A 153 -0.75 -25.50 1.67
C THR A 153 0.03 -24.40 2.41
N LEU A 154 -0.66 -23.32 2.79
CA LEU A 154 -0.09 -22.26 3.61
C LEU A 154 0.34 -22.82 4.97
N LYS A 155 1.60 -22.59 5.33
CA LYS A 155 2.12 -22.95 6.65
C LYS A 155 2.07 -21.73 7.57
N PRO A 156 1.52 -21.87 8.77
CA PRO A 156 1.56 -20.80 9.77
C PRO A 156 2.99 -20.30 10.00
N PRO A 157 3.20 -18.99 10.25
CA PRO A 157 2.19 -17.94 10.51
C PRO A 157 1.60 -17.28 9.25
N ALA A 158 1.84 -17.78 8.02
CA ALA A 158 1.18 -17.26 6.84
C ALA A 158 -0.34 -17.49 6.90
N VAL A 159 -1.13 -16.52 6.49
CA VAL A 159 -2.58 -16.52 6.59
C VAL A 159 -3.19 -16.15 5.25
N CYS A 160 -4.30 -16.81 4.89
CA CYS A 160 -5.15 -16.42 3.77
C CYS A 160 -6.15 -15.35 4.24
N SER A 161 -6.28 -14.26 3.46
CA SER A 161 -7.23 -13.19 3.79
C SER A 161 -8.67 -13.69 3.85
N GLU A 162 -9.07 -14.59 2.96
CA GLU A 162 -10.43 -15.16 2.96
C GLU A 162 -10.74 -15.84 4.28
N LYS A 163 -9.85 -16.73 4.74
CA LYS A 163 -10.03 -17.42 6.01
C LYS A 163 -9.97 -16.47 7.21
N LEU A 164 -9.13 -15.43 7.14
CA LEU A 164 -9.02 -14.42 8.18
C LEU A 164 -10.34 -13.64 8.31
N PHE A 165 -10.90 -13.15 7.20
CA PHE A 165 -12.13 -12.36 7.19
C PHE A 165 -13.35 -13.21 7.55
N GLU A 166 -13.43 -14.46 7.10
CA GLU A 166 -14.44 -15.43 7.53
C GLU A 166 -14.38 -15.62 9.06
N THR A 167 -13.17 -15.85 9.59
CA THR A 167 -12.97 -16.02 11.04
C THR A 167 -13.38 -14.77 11.84
N MET A 168 -13.19 -13.57 11.29
CA MET A 168 -13.61 -12.32 11.90
C MET A 168 -15.12 -12.05 11.77
N GLY A 169 -15.83 -12.78 10.89
CA GLY A 169 -17.23 -12.52 10.56
C GLY A 169 -17.43 -11.22 9.75
N VAL A 170 -16.41 -10.81 8.96
CA VAL A 170 -16.49 -9.61 8.13
C VAL A 170 -16.83 -10.01 6.70
N ALA A 171 -18.03 -9.62 6.27
CA ALA A 171 -18.48 -9.84 4.90
C ALA A 171 -17.95 -8.78 3.93
N ALA A 172 -17.84 -9.13 2.66
CA ALA A 172 -17.51 -8.17 1.61
C ALA A 172 -18.65 -7.16 1.43
N VAL A 173 -18.27 -5.89 1.33
CA VAL A 173 -19.19 -4.78 1.09
C VAL A 173 -18.83 -4.05 -0.20
N PRO A 174 -19.80 -3.38 -0.85
CA PRO A 174 -19.51 -2.56 -2.03
C PRO A 174 -18.46 -1.49 -1.74
N TRP A 175 -17.63 -1.17 -2.75
CA TRP A 175 -16.56 -0.17 -2.60
C TRP A 175 -17.01 1.19 -2.07
N ARG A 176 -18.23 1.61 -2.39
CA ARG A 176 -18.81 2.89 -1.94
C ARG A 176 -19.44 2.84 -0.54
N ALA A 177 -19.53 1.66 0.07
CA ALA A 177 -20.02 1.52 1.42
C ALA A 177 -19.05 2.11 2.44
N ASP A 178 -19.47 2.18 3.70
CA ASP A 178 -18.62 2.58 4.81
C ASP A 178 -17.45 1.61 5.00
N VAL A 179 -16.42 2.05 5.73
CA VAL A 179 -15.25 1.25 6.06
C VAL A 179 -15.68 0.03 6.88
N PRO A 180 -15.49 -1.21 6.36
CA PRO A 180 -15.94 -2.41 7.05
C PRO A 180 -15.01 -2.83 8.20
N LEU A 181 -13.73 -2.50 8.07
CA LEU A 181 -12.67 -2.93 8.99
C LEU A 181 -11.59 -1.85 9.08
N ARG A 182 -11.08 -1.62 10.28
CA ARG A 182 -9.84 -0.88 10.53
C ARG A 182 -8.73 -1.85 10.89
N ILE A 183 -7.55 -1.63 10.33
CA ILE A 183 -6.35 -2.40 10.66
C ILE A 183 -5.35 -1.48 11.33
N PHE A 184 -4.82 -1.90 12.46
CA PHE A 184 -3.76 -1.20 13.16
C PHE A 184 -2.53 -2.10 13.33
N GLY A 185 -1.35 -1.50 13.22
CA GLY A 185 -0.09 -2.16 13.60
C GLY A 185 1.14 -1.34 13.29
N ILE A 186 2.30 -1.88 13.66
CA ILE A 186 3.59 -1.27 13.44
C ILE A 186 4.29 -2.00 12.30
N MET A 187 4.60 -1.27 11.23
CA MET A 187 5.30 -1.86 10.09
C MET A 187 6.73 -2.26 10.50
N PRO A 188 7.18 -3.47 10.17
CA PRO A 188 8.56 -3.86 10.41
C PRO A 188 9.50 -2.97 9.61
N HIS A 189 10.63 -2.58 10.22
CA HIS A 189 11.62 -1.70 9.59
C HIS A 189 12.19 -2.29 8.29
N THR A 190 12.43 -3.59 8.29
CA THR A 190 12.89 -4.30 7.10
C THR A 190 11.77 -4.43 6.08
N LEU A 191 12.04 -4.08 4.83
CA LEU A 191 11.09 -4.19 3.70
C LEU A 191 9.80 -3.34 3.87
N GLU A 192 9.83 -2.30 4.72
CA GLU A 192 8.67 -1.44 4.97
C GLU A 192 8.07 -0.90 3.67
N ARG A 193 8.91 -0.36 2.78
CA ARG A 193 8.50 0.16 1.47
C ARG A 193 7.85 -0.92 0.59
N ASN A 194 8.42 -2.11 0.53
CA ASN A 194 7.88 -3.21 -0.27
C ASN A 194 6.51 -3.66 0.24
N ARG A 195 6.31 -3.62 1.57
CA ARG A 195 5.00 -3.92 2.16
C ARG A 195 3.95 -2.85 1.88
N LEU A 196 4.34 -1.57 1.92
CA LEU A 196 3.46 -0.48 1.48
C LEU A 196 3.09 -0.62 0.01
N TRP A 197 4.05 -0.98 -0.84
CA TRP A 197 3.80 -1.30 -2.25
C TRP A 197 2.77 -2.42 -2.41
N ARG A 198 2.95 -3.52 -1.70
CA ARG A 198 2.03 -4.66 -1.76
C ARG A 198 0.61 -4.28 -1.32
N LEU A 199 0.48 -3.48 -0.27
CA LEU A 199 -0.82 -2.98 0.18
C LEU A 199 -1.48 -2.08 -0.87
N LEU A 200 -0.72 -1.20 -1.52
CA LEU A 200 -1.26 -0.36 -2.60
C LEU A 200 -1.61 -1.17 -3.86
N PHE A 201 -0.81 -2.16 -4.23
CA PHE A 201 -1.19 -3.07 -5.32
C PHE A 201 -2.53 -3.74 -5.03
N GLY A 202 -2.68 -4.34 -3.85
CA GLY A 202 -3.95 -4.95 -3.44
C GLY A 202 -5.11 -3.97 -3.45
N LEU A 203 -4.88 -2.71 -3.07
CA LEU A 203 -5.88 -1.65 -3.11
C LEU A 203 -6.40 -1.40 -4.53
N TYR A 204 -5.51 -1.22 -5.48
CA TYR A 204 -5.87 -0.94 -6.87
C TYR A 204 -6.51 -2.13 -7.58
N GLU A 205 -6.09 -3.34 -7.24
CA GLU A 205 -6.65 -4.58 -7.81
C GLU A 205 -7.92 -5.06 -7.08
N CYS A 206 -8.35 -4.38 -6.01
CA CYS A 206 -9.40 -4.86 -5.11
C CYS A 206 -9.14 -6.30 -4.64
N ASN A 207 -7.89 -6.61 -4.32
CA ASN A 207 -7.45 -7.95 -3.95
C ASN A 207 -7.09 -8.03 -2.46
N SER A 208 -6.88 -9.27 -1.93
CA SER A 208 -6.54 -9.50 -0.53
C SER A 208 -7.57 -8.85 0.41
N ILE A 209 -7.12 -8.01 1.35
CA ILE A 209 -8.00 -7.32 2.32
C ILE A 209 -9.02 -6.39 1.63
N TYR A 210 -8.69 -5.83 0.48
CA TYR A 210 -9.55 -4.89 -0.23
C TYR A 210 -10.66 -5.56 -1.08
N LYS A 211 -10.65 -6.89 -1.17
CA LYS A 211 -11.78 -7.68 -1.67
C LYS A 211 -13.03 -7.48 -0.80
N TYR A 212 -12.85 -7.09 0.45
CA TYR A 212 -13.92 -6.88 1.42
C TYR A 212 -14.40 -5.44 1.52
N GLY A 213 -13.89 -4.54 0.69
CA GLY A 213 -14.26 -3.13 0.65
C GLY A 213 -13.10 -2.20 1.00
N ARG A 214 -13.42 -0.96 1.35
CA ARG A 214 -12.44 0.08 1.70
C ARG A 214 -11.88 -0.12 3.11
N VAL A 215 -11.02 -1.11 3.29
CA VAL A 215 -10.33 -1.36 4.57
C VAL A 215 -9.40 -0.20 4.89
N GLU A 216 -9.57 0.43 6.05
CA GLU A 216 -8.74 1.53 6.53
C GLU A 216 -7.50 0.99 7.24
N LEU A 217 -6.34 1.54 6.91
CA LEU A 217 -5.08 1.18 7.54
C LEU A 217 -4.61 2.30 8.47
N ASN A 218 -4.30 1.97 9.70
CA ASN A 218 -3.71 2.87 10.68
C ASN A 218 -2.34 2.29 11.06
N LEU A 219 -1.27 2.76 10.40
CA LEU A 219 0.03 2.14 10.46
C LEU A 219 1.08 3.07 11.08
N PHE A 220 1.85 2.54 12.02
CA PHE A 220 3.12 3.15 12.34
C PHE A 220 4.14 2.82 11.25
N ILE A 221 4.59 3.86 10.57
CA ILE A 221 5.64 3.80 9.55
C ILE A 221 6.78 4.74 9.90
N SER A 222 7.96 4.52 9.32
CA SER A 222 9.09 5.44 9.49
C SER A 222 8.77 6.83 8.93
N GLU A 223 9.35 7.86 9.53
CA GLU A 223 9.19 9.23 9.03
C GLU A 223 9.63 9.35 7.57
N LYS A 224 10.67 8.61 7.18
CA LYS A 224 11.16 8.54 5.80
C LYS A 224 10.07 8.08 4.83
N GLU A 225 9.36 7.00 5.14
CA GLU A 225 8.27 6.51 4.27
C GLU A 225 7.06 7.44 4.33
N TYR A 226 6.74 8.04 5.48
CA TYR A 226 5.71 9.06 5.56
C TYR A 226 6.01 10.27 4.67
N MET A 227 7.26 10.75 4.66
CA MET A 227 7.68 11.85 3.76
C MET A 227 7.51 11.48 2.29
N VAL A 228 7.82 10.23 1.91
CA VAL A 228 7.57 9.73 0.55
C VAL A 228 6.07 9.73 0.23
N LEU A 229 5.21 9.24 1.13
CA LEU A 229 3.76 9.21 0.88
C LEU A 229 3.16 10.62 0.72
N ARG A 230 3.73 11.62 1.38
CA ARG A 230 3.25 13.01 1.38
C ARG A 230 4.01 13.96 0.46
N ALA A 231 5.00 13.45 -0.26
CA ALA A 231 5.84 14.26 -1.14
C ALA A 231 5.01 15.02 -2.19
N LYS A 232 5.50 16.19 -2.54
CA LYS A 232 4.88 17.06 -3.58
C LYS A 232 5.65 16.93 -4.88
N PRO A 233 5.01 17.25 -6.03
CA PRO A 233 5.72 17.41 -7.29
C PRO A 233 6.95 18.30 -7.14
N GLY A 234 8.04 17.95 -7.81
CA GLY A 234 9.32 18.67 -7.72
C GLY A 234 10.25 18.21 -6.58
N GLU A 235 9.77 17.49 -5.58
CA GLU A 235 10.62 16.93 -4.51
C GLU A 235 11.35 15.69 -5.01
N THR A 236 12.47 15.89 -5.70
CA THR A 236 13.16 14.91 -6.56
C THR A 236 13.49 13.57 -5.91
N TRP A 237 13.80 13.53 -4.61
CA TRP A 237 14.14 12.29 -3.91
C TRP A 237 12.94 11.57 -3.30
N ALA A 238 11.89 12.33 -2.94
CA ALA A 238 10.73 11.80 -2.22
C ALA A 238 9.55 11.53 -3.15
N TYR A 239 9.36 12.33 -4.21
CA TYR A 239 8.27 12.15 -5.16
C TYR A 239 8.55 10.96 -6.09
N GLN A 240 7.85 9.87 -5.84
CA GLN A 240 8.07 8.56 -6.43
C GLN A 240 6.74 7.92 -6.88
N PRO A 241 6.76 6.84 -7.65
CA PRO A 241 5.53 6.14 -8.02
C PRO A 241 4.66 5.75 -6.81
N LEU A 242 5.27 5.35 -5.70
CA LEU A 242 4.57 5.07 -4.45
C LEU A 242 3.77 6.28 -3.95
N THR A 243 4.33 7.48 -4.07
CA THR A 243 3.69 8.75 -3.71
C THR A 243 2.42 8.98 -4.51
N VAL A 244 2.53 8.90 -5.83
CA VAL A 244 1.42 9.13 -6.77
C VAL A 244 0.30 8.14 -6.50
N LEU A 245 0.63 6.85 -6.39
CA LEU A 245 -0.35 5.80 -6.13
C LEU A 245 -1.01 5.95 -4.75
N ALA A 246 -0.24 6.30 -3.72
CA ALA A 246 -0.81 6.50 -2.39
C ALA A 246 -1.77 7.70 -2.34
N GLN A 247 -1.41 8.83 -2.99
CA GLN A 247 -2.23 10.05 -2.97
C GLN A 247 -3.48 9.95 -3.86
N ILE A 248 -3.44 9.18 -4.94
CA ILE A 248 -4.64 8.88 -5.74
C ILE A 248 -5.51 7.85 -5.02
N GLY A 249 -4.89 6.82 -4.42
CA GLY A 249 -5.60 5.69 -3.84
C GLY A 249 -6.19 5.93 -2.47
N CYS A 250 -5.58 6.81 -1.66
CA CYS A 250 -5.93 7.01 -0.26
C CYS A 250 -5.97 8.49 0.13
N GLU A 251 -6.83 8.80 1.06
CA GLU A 251 -6.66 9.94 1.95
C GLU A 251 -5.58 9.58 2.99
N ILE A 252 -4.58 10.47 3.16
CA ILE A 252 -3.41 10.24 4.01
C ILE A 252 -3.41 11.25 5.16
N GLU A 253 -3.67 10.79 6.37
CA GLU A 253 -3.72 11.62 7.57
C GLU A 253 -2.60 11.22 8.56
N LEU A 254 -1.83 12.21 9.05
CA LEU A 254 -0.90 12.00 10.17
C LEU A 254 -1.66 12.11 11.48
N LEU A 255 -1.82 11.01 12.19
CA LEU A 255 -2.51 10.97 13.48
C LEU A 255 -1.59 11.33 14.64
N HIS A 256 -0.35 10.82 14.61
CA HIS A 256 0.61 11.03 15.69
C HIS A 256 2.04 10.77 15.23
N LYS A 257 3.01 11.49 15.81
CA LYS A 257 4.45 11.27 15.58
C LYS A 257 5.12 10.97 16.90
N VAL A 258 5.90 9.89 16.96
CA VAL A 258 6.58 9.47 18.18
C VAL A 258 8.06 9.25 17.94
N SER A 259 8.88 9.53 18.99
CA SER A 259 10.26 9.06 19.03
C SER A 259 10.29 7.59 19.46
N VAL A 260 10.98 6.77 18.70
CA VAL A 260 11.04 5.32 18.90
C VAL A 260 11.63 4.95 20.25
N LEU A 261 12.60 5.73 20.73
CA LEU A 261 13.41 5.41 21.93
C LEU A 261 12.62 5.30 23.25
N TYR A 262 11.48 6.00 23.38
CA TYR A 262 10.79 6.11 24.67
C TYR A 262 9.48 5.32 24.79
N GLN A 263 8.95 4.76 23.69
CA GLN A 263 7.56 4.31 23.66
C GLN A 263 7.33 2.94 23.04
N LEU A 264 8.35 2.35 22.44
CA LEU A 264 8.28 1.03 21.81
C LEU A 264 9.33 0.11 22.46
N ILE A 265 8.97 -1.12 22.72
CA ILE A 265 9.96 -2.11 23.16
C ILE A 265 10.61 -2.76 21.94
N TRP A 266 11.94 -2.85 22.03
CA TRP A 266 12.77 -3.64 21.15
C TRP A 266 13.46 -4.70 22.00
N PRO A 267 13.06 -5.95 21.92
CA PRO A 267 13.80 -6.99 22.60
C PRO A 267 15.22 -7.04 22.02
N ASN A 268 16.22 -6.81 22.86
CA ASN A 268 17.65 -7.04 22.60
C ASN A 268 18.43 -6.10 21.64
N ALA A 269 17.99 -4.86 21.37
CA ALA A 269 18.76 -4.00 20.48
C ALA A 269 18.72 -2.52 20.88
N MET A 270 19.22 -2.18 22.07
CA MET A 270 19.29 -0.77 22.48
C MET A 270 20.36 0.04 21.72
N ASP A 271 21.39 -0.59 21.15
CA ASP A 271 22.55 0.08 20.61
C ASP A 271 22.50 0.45 19.12
N TRP A 272 21.49 0.00 18.38
CA TRP A 272 21.44 0.15 16.92
C TRP A 272 20.15 0.80 16.39
N LEU A 273 19.41 1.49 17.24
CA LEU A 273 18.20 2.18 16.81
C LEU A 273 18.59 3.49 16.12
N PRO A 274 18.28 3.66 14.82
CA PRO A 274 18.36 4.97 14.21
C PRO A 274 17.48 5.94 14.99
N ASN A 275 17.89 7.20 15.14
CA ASN A 275 17.09 8.27 15.72
C ASN A 275 15.84 8.59 14.87
N ASP A 276 15.18 7.56 14.38
CA ASP A 276 14.03 7.69 13.51
C ASP A 276 12.76 7.87 14.31
N HIS A 277 11.99 8.85 13.92
CA HIS A 277 10.62 8.98 14.36
C HIS A 277 9.72 8.00 13.63
N LEU A 278 8.73 7.47 14.34
CA LEU A 278 7.61 6.77 13.72
C LEU A 278 6.41 7.71 13.61
N CYS A 279 5.74 7.62 12.49
CA CYS A 279 4.51 8.32 12.21
C CYS A 279 3.35 7.34 12.21
N LEU A 280 2.35 7.57 13.05
CA LEU A 280 1.06 6.89 12.94
C LEU A 280 0.27 7.57 11.84
N VAL A 281 0.07 6.86 10.76
CA VAL A 281 -0.59 7.35 9.55
C VAL A 281 -1.86 6.57 9.30
N ARG A 282 -2.95 7.29 9.07
CA ARG A 282 -4.20 6.72 8.57
C ARG A 282 -4.19 6.78 7.04
N LEU A 283 -4.47 5.66 6.42
CA LEU A 283 -4.67 5.51 4.98
C LEU A 283 -6.09 5.03 4.75
N THR A 284 -6.97 5.94 4.34
CA THR A 284 -8.37 5.61 4.03
C THR A 284 -8.53 5.54 2.51
N PRO A 285 -8.89 4.37 1.94
CA PRO A 285 -9.09 4.25 0.50
C PRO A 285 -10.12 5.24 -0.02
N GLN A 286 -9.81 5.90 -1.13
CA GLN A 286 -10.71 6.87 -1.77
C GLN A 286 -11.98 6.20 -2.26
N GLN A 287 -13.14 6.77 -1.91
CA GLN A 287 -14.44 6.25 -2.33
C GLN A 287 -14.65 6.33 -3.84
N ASN A 288 -14.04 7.32 -4.46
CA ASN A 288 -14.09 7.59 -5.89
C ASN A 288 -12.87 7.04 -6.67
N LEU A 289 -12.09 6.12 -6.08
CA LEU A 289 -10.88 5.58 -6.73
C LEU A 289 -11.23 4.98 -8.11
N PHE A 290 -12.29 4.20 -8.19
CA PHE A 290 -12.72 3.54 -9.42
C PHE A 290 -13.82 4.33 -10.15
N THR A 291 -13.56 5.61 -10.38
CA THR A 291 -14.38 6.49 -11.24
C THR A 291 -13.56 6.89 -12.47
N GLY A 292 -14.23 7.20 -13.58
CA GLY A 292 -13.56 7.48 -14.84
C GLY A 292 -13.03 6.19 -15.51
N GLY A 293 -11.83 6.25 -16.05
CA GLY A 293 -11.22 5.13 -16.79
C GLY A 293 -10.54 4.06 -15.92
N LEU A 294 -10.27 4.33 -14.65
CA LEU A 294 -9.56 3.41 -13.76
C LEU A 294 -10.50 2.36 -13.17
N LYS A 295 -10.15 1.09 -13.31
CA LYS A 295 -10.88 -0.09 -12.82
C LYS A 295 -9.90 -1.11 -12.23
N PRO A 296 -10.35 -2.01 -11.35
CA PRO A 296 -9.47 -3.08 -10.86
C PRO A 296 -8.84 -3.92 -11.98
N THR A 297 -9.55 -4.10 -13.09
CA THR A 297 -9.09 -4.91 -14.23
C THR A 297 -7.96 -4.28 -15.05
N ASN A 298 -7.79 -2.95 -14.98
CA ASN A 298 -6.71 -2.22 -15.67
C ASN A 298 -5.73 -1.54 -14.69
N ALA A 299 -5.86 -1.81 -13.41
CA ALA A 299 -5.07 -1.21 -12.35
C ALA A 299 -3.57 -1.48 -12.51
N THR A 300 -3.19 -2.69 -12.88
CA THR A 300 -1.79 -3.07 -13.10
C THR A 300 -1.17 -2.23 -14.22
N THR A 301 -1.91 -1.99 -15.31
CA THR A 301 -1.48 -1.11 -16.41
C THR A 301 -1.27 0.33 -15.92
N PHE A 302 -2.18 0.84 -15.09
CA PHE A 302 -2.04 2.16 -14.48
C PHE A 302 -0.79 2.26 -13.60
N ILE A 303 -0.59 1.30 -12.70
CA ILE A 303 0.58 1.25 -11.81
C ILE A 303 1.88 1.20 -12.62
N PHE A 304 1.90 0.39 -13.68
CA PHE A 304 3.07 0.28 -14.56
C PHE A 304 3.34 1.60 -15.28
N MET A 305 2.32 2.26 -15.84
CA MET A 305 2.44 3.57 -16.47
C MET A 305 3.06 4.59 -15.51
N VAL A 306 2.54 4.70 -14.28
CA VAL A 306 3.08 5.63 -13.28
C VAL A 306 4.55 5.32 -12.97
N LYS A 307 4.90 4.05 -12.85
CA LYS A 307 6.30 3.63 -12.64
C LYS A 307 7.20 4.06 -13.81
N GLN A 308 6.79 3.84 -15.04
CA GLN A 308 7.56 4.20 -16.23
C GLN A 308 7.71 5.72 -16.37
N CYS A 309 6.64 6.47 -16.15
CA CYS A 309 6.67 7.93 -16.20
C CYS A 309 7.69 8.52 -15.22
N LEU A 310 7.79 7.98 -14.02
CA LEU A 310 8.70 8.48 -12.97
C LEU A 310 10.10 7.86 -13.02
N ALA A 311 10.29 6.75 -13.73
CA ALA A 311 11.61 6.17 -13.96
C ALA A 311 12.47 7.01 -14.89
N LYS A 312 11.85 7.80 -15.79
CA LYS A 312 12.53 8.66 -16.77
C LYS A 312 12.28 10.14 -16.46
N PRO A 313 13.08 10.79 -15.62
CA PRO A 313 12.83 12.18 -15.19
C PRO A 313 12.86 13.21 -16.31
N THR A 314 13.44 12.87 -17.47
CA THR A 314 13.54 13.75 -18.65
C THR A 314 12.41 13.55 -19.65
N SER A 315 11.49 12.63 -19.42
CA SER A 315 10.33 12.45 -20.31
C SER A 315 9.37 13.64 -20.16
N ARG A 316 9.05 14.29 -21.28
CA ARG A 316 8.14 15.43 -21.35
C ARG A 316 6.81 14.96 -21.92
N LEU A 317 5.73 15.40 -21.34
CA LEU A 317 4.38 15.24 -21.87
C LEU A 317 3.85 16.57 -22.36
N THR A 318 3.41 16.59 -23.61
CA THR A 318 2.77 17.76 -24.23
C THR A 318 1.25 17.65 -24.16
N LEU A 319 0.69 17.63 -22.96
CA LEU A 319 -0.77 17.54 -22.76
C LEU A 319 -1.23 18.65 -21.84
N GLU A 320 -1.73 19.77 -22.39
CA GLU A 320 -2.25 20.90 -21.59
C GLU A 320 -1.38 21.28 -20.36
N ILE A 321 -0.16 20.74 -20.34
CA ILE A 321 0.87 20.90 -19.33
C ILE A 321 1.91 21.82 -19.95
N PRO A 322 2.48 22.74 -19.20
CA PRO A 322 3.55 23.62 -19.71
C PRO A 322 4.61 22.81 -20.43
N GLU A 323 4.99 23.20 -21.64
CA GLU A 323 5.95 22.47 -22.52
C GLU A 323 7.28 22.10 -21.84
N ASN A 324 7.58 22.71 -20.70
CA ASN A 324 8.80 22.49 -19.90
C ASN A 324 8.61 21.66 -18.64
N ALA A 325 7.39 21.13 -18.36
CA ALA A 325 7.16 20.33 -17.17
C ALA A 325 7.81 18.95 -17.31
N ALA A 326 8.63 18.57 -16.33
CA ALA A 326 9.11 17.21 -16.21
C ALA A 326 8.00 16.32 -15.61
N MET A 327 8.02 15.01 -15.88
CA MET A 327 7.05 14.07 -15.30
C MET A 327 6.95 14.18 -13.78
N ARG A 328 8.04 14.52 -13.12
CA ARG A 328 8.09 14.69 -11.66
C ARG A 328 7.40 15.95 -11.16
N ASP A 329 7.05 16.86 -12.05
CA ASP A 329 6.34 18.10 -11.70
C ASP A 329 4.83 17.96 -11.83
N LEU A 330 4.36 16.81 -12.35
CA LEU A 330 2.94 16.49 -12.47
C LEU A 330 2.33 16.12 -11.11
N TYR A 331 1.13 16.62 -10.88
CA TYR A 331 0.32 16.21 -9.74
C TYR A 331 -0.24 14.78 -9.92
N PRO A 332 -0.56 14.06 -8.84
CA PRO A 332 -1.13 12.72 -8.94
C PRO A 332 -2.33 12.61 -9.89
N GLU A 333 -3.24 13.58 -9.86
CA GLU A 333 -4.41 13.61 -10.73
C GLU A 333 -4.08 13.73 -12.23
N ASP A 334 -2.95 14.33 -12.58
CA ASP A 334 -2.52 14.43 -13.98
C ASP A 334 -2.11 13.05 -14.54
N TYR A 335 -1.53 12.18 -13.70
CA TYR A 335 -1.28 10.78 -14.08
C TYR A 335 -2.57 10.00 -14.32
N ARG A 336 -3.62 10.29 -13.55
CA ARG A 336 -4.93 9.70 -13.77
C ARG A 336 -5.54 10.16 -15.08
N ARG A 337 -5.54 11.47 -15.37
CA ARG A 337 -5.99 12.04 -16.65
C ARG A 337 -5.20 11.47 -17.82
N LEU A 338 -3.88 11.34 -17.68
CA LEU A 338 -3.02 10.72 -18.68
C LEU A 338 -3.46 9.29 -18.97
N PHE A 339 -3.72 8.50 -17.93
CA PHE A 339 -4.17 7.13 -18.09
C PHE A 339 -5.54 7.05 -18.79
N GLU A 340 -6.48 7.89 -18.41
CA GLU A 340 -7.80 7.96 -19.04
C GLU A 340 -7.70 8.32 -20.53
N ALA A 341 -6.82 9.25 -20.87
CA ALA A 341 -6.57 9.61 -22.25
C ALA A 341 -5.92 8.46 -23.05
N LEU A 342 -4.99 7.72 -22.45
CA LEU A 342 -4.40 6.50 -23.03
C LEU A 342 -5.43 5.42 -23.28
N GLN A 343 -6.31 5.14 -22.32
CA GLN A 343 -7.37 4.14 -22.46
C GLN A 343 -8.36 4.46 -23.59
N ASN A 344 -8.56 5.74 -23.86
CA ASN A 344 -9.43 6.23 -24.94
C ASN A 344 -8.73 6.28 -26.31
N SER A 345 -7.43 6.02 -26.37
CA SER A 345 -6.66 6.00 -27.61
C SER A 345 -6.82 4.65 -28.31
N SER A 346 -7.24 4.67 -29.57
CA SER A 346 -7.35 3.46 -30.40
C SER A 346 -6.03 2.73 -30.63
N THR A 347 -4.90 3.42 -30.43
CA THR A 347 -3.55 2.87 -30.64
C THR A 347 -2.97 2.24 -29.40
N PHE A 348 -3.58 2.39 -28.24
CA PHE A 348 -3.02 1.92 -26.97
C PHE A 348 -2.96 0.39 -26.87
N THR A 349 -4.01 -0.30 -27.33
CA THR A 349 -4.12 -1.77 -27.28
C THR A 349 -3.24 -2.49 -28.31
N GLU A 350 -2.75 -1.78 -29.33
CA GLU A 350 -1.92 -2.31 -30.41
C GLU A 350 -0.41 -2.02 -30.20
N THR A 351 -0.04 -1.37 -29.09
CA THR A 351 1.35 -0.99 -28.82
C THR A 351 2.09 -2.08 -28.06
N TRP A 352 3.37 -2.28 -28.40
CA TRP A 352 4.32 -3.12 -27.64
C TRP A 352 4.36 -2.80 -26.13
N PHE A 353 3.93 -1.60 -25.73
CA PHE A 353 3.79 -1.19 -24.33
C PHE A 353 2.78 -2.08 -23.58
N TYR A 354 1.67 -2.44 -24.21
CA TYR A 354 0.68 -3.35 -23.62
C TYR A 354 1.25 -4.77 -23.47
N ASP A 355 1.94 -5.26 -24.49
CA ASP A 355 2.57 -6.57 -24.47
C ASP A 355 3.68 -6.64 -23.41
N GLU A 356 4.50 -5.60 -23.28
CA GLU A 356 5.57 -5.50 -22.25
C GLU A 356 4.99 -5.42 -20.83
N VAL A 357 3.86 -4.73 -20.64
CA VAL A 357 3.11 -4.74 -19.37
C VAL A 357 2.66 -6.14 -19.04
N LEU A 358 2.04 -6.85 -19.99
CA LEU A 358 1.56 -8.22 -19.78
C LEU A 358 2.71 -9.18 -19.45
N GLU A 359 3.83 -9.04 -20.13
CA GLU A 359 5.01 -9.88 -19.88
C GLU A 359 5.63 -9.60 -18.52
N THR A 360 5.74 -8.32 -18.13
CA THR A 360 6.22 -7.92 -16.80
C THR A 360 5.31 -8.42 -15.70
N VAL A 361 4.00 -8.34 -15.89
CA VAL A 361 3.00 -8.85 -14.92
C VAL A 361 3.10 -10.36 -14.78
N ARG A 362 3.29 -11.09 -15.89
CA ARG A 362 3.51 -12.54 -15.84
C ARG A 362 4.79 -12.91 -15.08
N THR A 363 5.84 -12.13 -15.23
CA THR A 363 7.14 -12.38 -14.57
C THR A 363 7.09 -12.04 -13.07
N ILE A 364 6.25 -11.09 -12.64
CA ILE A 364 6.06 -10.72 -11.23
C ILE A 364 5.18 -11.74 -10.50
N ASN A 365 4.27 -12.41 -11.23
CA ASN A 365 3.34 -13.40 -10.68
C ASN A 365 3.91 -14.84 -10.68
N LEU A 366 5.12 -15.04 -11.17
CA LEU A 366 5.89 -16.28 -11.09
C LEU A 366 6.89 -16.24 -9.94
#